data_446ec266c12268368eed2d8b2805e1f5
#
_entry.id   446ec266c12268368eed2d8b2805e1f5
#
_cell.length_a   1.000
_cell.length_b   1.000
_cell.length_c   1.000
_cell.angle_alpha   90.00
_cell.angle_beta   90.00
_cell.angle_gamma   90.00
#
_symmetry.space_group_name_H-M   'P 1'
#
loop_
_entity.id
_entity.type
_entity.pdbx_description
1 polymer ?
#
loop_
_entity_poly.entity_id
_entity_poly.type
_entity_poly.pdbx_seq_one_letter_code
_entity_poly.pdbx_strand_id
1 'polypeptide(L)'
;MNKTIISAIITATTLSVLTGCSSNPNMTDAERSEEKNALTVVAAIGGALAANALGMDSNAGKAVVGVVSGVTARHVYDEMNKGTRNDPNTTVEAVEIGGKEYIQVNVQNVNFSSGSANLEPYELTRLKPVVDTLNKHLNTRVHIEGHTDSDGSNAYNQQLSENRAKGVALHLMNNGISSTRIKTYGYGEDRPIASNSTPEGKRQNRRVTFLISEI
;
A
#
# COMPACT_ATOMS: atom_id res chain seq x y z
N MET A 1 -22.92 9.86 -32.47
CA MET A 1 -23.40 8.79 -31.56
C MET A 1 -22.95 9.17 -30.17
N ASN A 2 -23.90 9.26 -29.25
CA ASN A 2 -23.80 10.06 -28.03
C ASN A 2 -22.93 9.44 -26.94
N LYS A 3 -22.03 10.25 -26.38
CA LYS A 3 -21.19 9.95 -25.19
C LYS A 3 -21.99 9.52 -23.94
N THR A 4 -23.29 9.74 -23.93
CA THR A 4 -24.22 9.42 -22.80
C THR A 4 -24.58 7.93 -22.73
N ILE A 5 -24.42 7.17 -23.81
CA ILE A 5 -24.79 5.73 -23.83
C ILE A 5 -23.66 4.87 -23.23
N ILE A 6 -22.39 5.31 -23.36
CA ILE A 6 -21.22 4.58 -22.84
C ILE A 6 -21.20 4.63 -21.31
N SER A 7 -21.62 5.74 -20.72
CA SER A 7 -21.64 5.90 -19.23
C SER A 7 -22.70 5.04 -18.53
N ALA A 8 -23.79 4.70 -19.22
CA ALA A 8 -24.87 3.88 -18.64
C ALA A 8 -24.57 2.37 -18.68
N ILE A 9 -23.68 1.92 -19.58
CA ILE A 9 -23.30 0.50 -19.69
C ILE A 9 -22.27 0.12 -18.62
N ILE A 10 -21.39 1.04 -18.21
CA ILE A 10 -20.35 0.79 -17.18
C ILE A 10 -20.97 0.62 -15.79
N THR A 11 -22.08 1.32 -15.49
CA THR A 11 -22.76 1.19 -14.17
C THR A 11 -23.61 -0.07 -14.02
N ALA A 12 -23.98 -0.76 -15.13
CA ALA A 12 -24.78 -1.98 -15.05
C ALA A 12 -23.95 -3.27 -14.94
N THR A 13 -22.68 -3.24 -15.39
CA THR A 13 -21.79 -4.42 -15.38
C THR A 13 -21.05 -4.65 -14.07
N THR A 14 -20.91 -3.63 -13.21
CA THR A 14 -20.23 -3.74 -11.91
C THR A 14 -21.02 -4.52 -10.85
N LEU A 15 -22.31 -4.73 -11.05
CA LEU A 15 -23.16 -5.46 -10.08
C LEU A 15 -23.27 -6.97 -10.39
N SER A 16 -22.90 -7.43 -11.59
CA SER A 16 -23.04 -8.84 -11.99
C SER A 16 -21.79 -9.70 -11.71
N VAL A 17 -20.68 -9.12 -11.32
CA VAL A 17 -19.42 -9.86 -11.04
C VAL A 17 -19.43 -10.57 -9.68
N LEU A 18 -20.40 -10.29 -8.81
CA LEU A 18 -20.50 -10.93 -7.49
C LEU A 18 -21.25 -12.29 -7.51
N THR A 19 -21.80 -12.72 -8.64
CA THR A 19 -22.49 -13.99 -8.75
C THR A 19 -22.04 -14.80 -9.97
N GLY A 20 -20.90 -15.47 -9.85
CA GLY A 20 -20.54 -16.65 -10.66
C GLY A 20 -20.47 -16.45 -12.17
N CYS A 21 -19.33 -16.82 -12.73
CA CYS A 21 -19.01 -17.01 -14.15
C CYS A 21 -20.20 -17.06 -15.12
N SER A 22 -20.55 -15.94 -15.72
CA SER A 22 -21.37 -15.91 -16.92
C SER A 22 -20.55 -15.26 -18.03
N SER A 23 -19.94 -16.08 -18.87
CA SER A 23 -19.30 -15.61 -20.10
C SER A 23 -20.37 -15.14 -21.06
N ASN A 24 -20.46 -13.83 -21.30
CA ASN A 24 -21.32 -13.29 -22.35
C ASN A 24 -20.67 -13.59 -23.71
N PRO A 25 -21.29 -14.39 -24.59
CA PRO A 25 -20.69 -14.81 -25.86
C PRO A 25 -20.60 -13.68 -26.91
N ASN A 26 -21.20 -12.52 -26.64
CA ASN A 26 -21.27 -11.40 -27.59
C ASN A 26 -20.30 -10.24 -27.27
N MET A 27 -19.35 -10.43 -26.37
CA MET A 27 -18.32 -9.41 -26.09
C MET A 27 -17.26 -9.38 -27.16
N THR A 28 -16.87 -8.17 -27.55
CA THR A 28 -15.72 -7.94 -28.43
C THR A 28 -14.40 -8.25 -27.71
N ASP A 29 -13.33 -8.50 -28.46
CA ASP A 29 -12.01 -8.78 -27.89
C ASP A 29 -11.45 -7.58 -27.10
N ALA A 30 -11.85 -6.35 -27.44
CA ALA A 30 -11.51 -5.14 -26.70
C ALA A 30 -12.22 -5.09 -25.33
N GLU A 31 -13.51 -5.37 -25.28
CA GLU A 31 -14.30 -5.43 -24.04
C GLU A 31 -13.83 -6.56 -23.13
N ARG A 32 -13.45 -7.70 -23.70
CA ARG A 32 -12.86 -8.82 -22.96
C ARG A 32 -11.47 -8.52 -22.41
N SER A 33 -10.70 -7.69 -23.10
CA SER A 33 -9.40 -7.20 -22.64
C SER A 33 -9.55 -6.21 -21.47
N GLU A 34 -10.53 -5.31 -21.53
CA GLU A 34 -10.84 -4.38 -20.45
C GLU A 34 -11.40 -5.11 -19.22
N GLU A 35 -12.25 -6.10 -19.40
CA GLU A 35 -12.78 -6.92 -18.31
C GLU A 35 -11.68 -7.76 -17.65
N LYS A 36 -10.76 -8.36 -18.40
CA LYS A 36 -9.60 -9.07 -17.85
C LYS A 36 -8.66 -8.13 -17.10
N ASN A 37 -8.46 -6.90 -17.59
CA ASN A 37 -7.65 -5.90 -16.91
C ASN A 37 -8.31 -5.43 -15.61
N ALA A 38 -9.63 -5.20 -15.63
CA ALA A 38 -10.41 -4.86 -14.43
C ALA A 38 -10.42 -6.01 -13.42
N LEU A 39 -10.58 -7.26 -13.87
CA LEU A 39 -10.57 -8.44 -13.02
C LEU A 39 -9.19 -8.73 -12.43
N THR A 40 -8.12 -8.47 -13.17
CA THR A 40 -6.74 -8.62 -12.70
C THR A 40 -6.40 -7.59 -11.62
N VAL A 41 -6.92 -6.37 -11.75
CA VAL A 41 -6.78 -5.32 -10.73
C VAL A 41 -7.56 -5.69 -9.45
N VAL A 42 -8.78 -6.19 -9.59
CA VAL A 42 -9.60 -6.66 -8.44
C VAL A 42 -8.96 -7.87 -7.74
N ALA A 43 -8.38 -8.80 -8.49
CA ALA A 43 -7.71 -9.98 -7.91
C ALA A 43 -6.40 -9.65 -7.19
N ALA A 44 -5.67 -8.63 -7.64
CA ALA A 44 -4.45 -8.16 -6.98
C ALA A 44 -4.72 -7.44 -5.64
N ILE A 45 -5.95 -6.95 -5.44
CA ILE A 45 -6.39 -6.20 -4.23
C ILE A 45 -7.19 -7.09 -3.28
N GLY A 46 -7.36 -8.36 -3.59
CA GLY A 46 -8.29 -9.32 -2.96
C GLY A 46 -8.13 -9.55 -1.45
N GLY A 47 -7.09 -9.03 -0.79
CA GLY A 47 -6.92 -9.17 0.65
C GLY A 47 -7.86 -8.27 1.47
N ALA A 48 -8.05 -7.02 1.08
CA ALA A 48 -8.80 -6.04 1.88
C ALA A 48 -10.30 -6.01 1.58
N LEU A 49 -10.72 -6.27 0.33
CA LEU A 49 -12.14 -6.38 -0.03
C LEU A 49 -12.80 -7.62 0.58
N ALA A 50 -12.06 -8.72 0.71
CA ALA A 50 -12.56 -9.91 1.39
C ALA A 50 -12.82 -9.68 2.88
N ALA A 51 -11.98 -8.86 3.54
CA ALA A 51 -12.15 -8.51 4.96
C ALA A 51 -13.42 -7.68 5.19
N ASN A 52 -13.73 -6.74 4.31
CA ASN A 52 -14.93 -5.89 4.43
C ASN A 52 -16.22 -6.66 4.08
N ALA A 53 -16.18 -7.58 3.12
CA ALA A 53 -17.30 -8.46 2.77
C ALA A 53 -17.61 -9.50 3.86
N LEU A 54 -16.64 -9.80 4.75
CA LEU A 54 -16.79 -10.73 5.85
C LEU A 54 -17.11 -10.06 7.19
N GLY A 55 -17.43 -8.75 7.21
CA GLY A 55 -17.83 -8.02 8.41
C GLY A 55 -16.70 -7.81 9.43
N MET A 56 -15.46 -7.86 9.01
CA MET A 56 -14.31 -7.52 9.86
C MET A 56 -14.15 -6.01 9.88
N ASP A 57 -14.39 -5.39 11.03
CA ASP A 57 -14.22 -3.96 11.26
C ASP A 57 -12.78 -3.52 10.92
N SER A 58 -12.62 -2.96 9.72
CA SER A 58 -11.40 -2.24 9.37
C SER A 58 -11.50 -0.83 9.97
N ASN A 59 -11.01 -0.70 11.19
CA ASN A 59 -11.04 0.53 11.97
C ASN A 59 -10.02 1.56 11.47
N ALA A 60 -10.06 1.88 10.19
CA ALA A 60 -9.28 2.98 9.66
C ALA A 60 -9.93 3.44 8.36
N GLY A 61 -10.61 4.52 8.31
CA GLY A 61 -11.22 5.19 7.15
C GLY A 61 -10.43 5.17 5.82
N LYS A 62 -9.90 4.02 5.47
CA LYS A 62 -9.15 3.71 4.24
C LYS A 62 -10.07 2.88 3.36
N ALA A 63 -10.64 3.48 2.33
CA ALA A 63 -11.24 2.73 1.25
C ALA A 63 -10.11 2.18 0.37
N VAL A 64 -10.09 0.87 0.15
CA VAL A 64 -9.21 0.28 -0.87
C VAL A 64 -9.84 0.58 -2.22
N VAL A 65 -9.16 1.38 -3.02
CA VAL A 65 -9.61 1.74 -4.37
C VAL A 65 -9.06 0.71 -5.33
N GLY A 66 -9.96 -0.07 -5.94
CA GLY A 66 -9.60 -1.08 -6.95
C GLY A 66 -9.11 -0.50 -8.27
N VAL A 67 -9.07 0.83 -8.42
CA VAL A 67 -8.68 1.51 -9.65
C VAL A 67 -7.71 2.64 -9.32
N VAL A 68 -6.49 2.52 -9.81
CA VAL A 68 -5.53 3.62 -9.81
C VAL A 68 -5.86 4.52 -11.00
N SER A 69 -6.37 5.72 -10.75
CA SER A 69 -6.90 6.62 -11.78
C SER A 69 -5.83 7.45 -12.49
N GLY A 70 -4.71 7.70 -11.83
CA GLY A 70 -3.59 8.48 -12.39
C GLY A 70 -2.55 7.64 -13.12
N VAL A 71 -2.05 8.11 -14.26
CA VAL A 71 -0.98 7.43 -15.02
C VAL A 71 0.27 7.24 -14.16
N THR A 72 0.68 8.27 -13.41
CA THR A 72 1.85 8.21 -12.52
C THR A 72 1.62 7.24 -11.37
N ALA A 73 0.45 7.29 -10.72
CA ALA A 73 0.11 6.40 -9.62
C ALA A 73 0.12 4.94 -10.07
N ARG A 74 -0.39 4.65 -11.28
CA ARG A 74 -0.36 3.31 -11.86
C ARG A 74 1.08 2.83 -12.12
N HIS A 75 1.94 3.67 -12.67
CA HIS A 75 3.35 3.32 -12.90
C HIS A 75 4.09 3.07 -11.58
N VAL A 76 3.86 3.90 -10.57
CA VAL A 76 4.40 3.70 -9.22
C VAL A 76 3.94 2.37 -8.63
N TYR A 77 2.65 2.06 -8.75
CA TYR A 77 2.07 0.80 -8.28
C TYR A 77 2.72 -0.42 -8.97
N ASP A 78 2.80 -0.39 -10.31
CA ASP A 78 3.34 -1.49 -11.12
C ASP A 78 4.85 -1.72 -10.82
N GLU A 79 5.64 -0.64 -10.69
CA GLU A 79 7.05 -0.73 -10.35
C GLU A 79 7.27 -1.27 -8.93
N MET A 80 6.48 -0.78 -7.95
CA MET A 80 6.54 -1.28 -6.58
C MET A 80 6.20 -2.76 -6.50
N ASN A 81 5.10 -3.20 -7.11
CA ASN A 81 4.72 -4.61 -7.15
C ASN A 81 5.79 -5.49 -7.82
N LYS A 82 6.37 -5.01 -8.91
CA LYS A 82 7.45 -5.72 -9.59
C LYS A 82 8.70 -5.84 -8.71
N GLY A 83 9.07 -4.74 -8.04
CA GLY A 83 10.27 -4.68 -7.21
C GLY A 83 10.16 -5.48 -5.92
N THR A 84 8.95 -5.59 -5.34
CA THR A 84 8.71 -6.25 -4.04
C THR A 84 8.18 -7.68 -4.17
N ARG A 85 7.97 -8.17 -5.40
CA ARG A 85 7.33 -9.47 -5.68
C ARG A 85 7.90 -10.64 -4.90
N ASN A 86 9.21 -10.65 -4.65
CA ASN A 86 9.92 -11.75 -3.99
C ASN A 86 10.06 -11.55 -2.48
N ASP A 87 9.50 -10.47 -1.91
CA ASP A 87 9.48 -10.24 -0.47
C ASP A 87 8.09 -10.54 0.11
N PRO A 88 7.90 -11.70 0.76
CA PRO A 88 6.60 -12.08 1.32
C PRO A 88 6.17 -11.19 2.49
N ASN A 89 7.06 -10.36 3.02
CA ASN A 89 6.79 -9.44 4.11
C ASN A 89 6.51 -8.02 3.61
N THR A 90 6.37 -7.83 2.30
CA THR A 90 6.00 -6.53 1.70
C THR A 90 4.71 -6.66 0.92
N THR A 91 3.75 -5.76 1.21
CA THR A 91 2.50 -5.64 0.46
C THR A 91 2.42 -4.27 -0.20
N VAL A 92 1.82 -4.23 -1.40
CA VAL A 92 1.59 -2.98 -2.16
C VAL A 92 0.11 -2.89 -2.49
N GLU A 93 -0.51 -1.79 -2.11
CA GLU A 93 -1.94 -1.56 -2.28
C GLU A 93 -2.20 -0.13 -2.77
N ALA A 94 -3.23 0.06 -3.58
CA ALA A 94 -3.75 1.38 -3.89
C ALA A 94 -4.85 1.71 -2.86
N VAL A 95 -4.72 2.83 -2.17
CA VAL A 95 -5.66 3.26 -1.13
C VAL A 95 -6.09 4.70 -1.34
N GLU A 96 -7.32 5.02 -0.94
CA GLU A 96 -7.80 6.40 -0.89
C GLU A 96 -7.89 6.86 0.58
N ILE A 97 -7.30 8.01 0.87
CA ILE A 97 -7.32 8.61 2.19
C ILE A 97 -7.73 10.07 2.04
N GLY A 98 -8.90 10.43 2.57
CA GLY A 98 -9.40 11.81 2.49
C GLY A 98 -9.60 12.31 1.05
N GLY A 99 -10.06 11.47 0.13
CA GLY A 99 -10.28 11.79 -1.28
C GLY A 99 -9.00 11.89 -2.12
N LYS A 100 -7.85 11.48 -1.59
CA LYS A 100 -6.58 11.45 -2.31
C LYS A 100 -6.06 10.01 -2.43
N GLU A 101 -5.61 9.65 -3.62
CA GLU A 101 -4.99 8.35 -3.90
C GLU A 101 -3.56 8.28 -3.37
N TYR A 102 -3.23 7.12 -2.79
CA TYR A 102 -1.89 6.76 -2.35
C TYR A 102 -1.56 5.34 -2.79
N ILE A 103 -0.30 5.12 -3.13
CA ILE A 103 0.25 3.77 -3.18
C ILE A 103 0.82 3.48 -1.80
N GLN A 104 0.17 2.56 -1.09
CA GLN A 104 0.58 2.12 0.23
C GLN A 104 1.49 0.90 0.09
N VAL A 105 2.70 1.01 0.64
CA VAL A 105 3.65 -0.11 0.72
C VAL A 105 3.88 -0.41 2.20
N ASN A 106 3.49 -1.59 2.65
CA ASN A 106 3.75 -2.05 4.00
C ASN A 106 4.94 -3.01 3.99
N VAL A 107 6.01 -2.65 4.67
CA VAL A 107 7.18 -3.51 4.89
C VAL A 107 7.14 -3.99 6.34
N GLN A 108 6.82 -5.27 6.52
CA GLN A 108 6.70 -5.88 7.84
C GLN A 108 8.08 -6.27 8.38
N ASN A 109 8.18 -6.29 9.71
CA ASN A 109 9.34 -6.76 10.45
C ASN A 109 10.66 -6.13 9.99
N VAL A 110 10.65 -4.81 9.83
CA VAL A 110 11.89 -4.06 9.50
C VAL A 110 12.79 -4.03 10.73
N ASN A 111 14.00 -4.54 10.56
CA ASN A 111 14.97 -4.67 11.63
C ASN A 111 15.93 -3.48 11.66
N PHE A 112 16.23 -3.05 12.87
CA PHE A 112 17.18 -1.98 13.16
C PHE A 112 18.26 -2.52 14.10
N SER A 113 19.48 -2.01 13.97
CA SER A 113 20.56 -2.35 14.89
C SER A 113 20.15 -2.01 16.32
N SER A 114 20.54 -2.85 17.27
CA SER A 114 20.11 -2.75 18.67
C SER A 114 20.37 -1.33 19.24
N GLY A 115 19.32 -0.74 19.83
CA GLY A 115 19.39 0.61 20.41
C GLY A 115 19.61 1.75 19.40
N SER A 116 19.43 1.51 18.12
CA SER A 116 19.71 2.45 17.03
C SER A 116 18.53 2.60 16.08
N ALA A 117 18.51 3.70 15.32
CA ALA A 117 17.65 3.89 14.15
C ALA A 117 18.31 3.44 12.84
N ASN A 118 19.49 2.81 12.90
CA ASN A 118 20.17 2.30 11.71
C ASN A 118 19.54 1.01 11.24
N LEU A 119 19.20 0.96 9.97
CA LEU A 119 18.68 -0.24 9.32
C LEU A 119 19.75 -1.32 9.23
N GLU A 120 19.36 -2.57 9.47
CA GLU A 120 20.23 -3.71 9.20
C GLU A 120 20.52 -3.84 7.69
N PRO A 121 21.69 -4.37 7.29
CA PRO A 121 22.10 -4.43 5.87
C PRO A 121 21.08 -5.15 4.97
N TYR A 122 20.41 -6.15 5.46
CA TYR A 122 19.36 -6.86 4.72
C TYR A 122 18.17 -5.94 4.40
N GLU A 123 17.80 -5.06 5.34
CA GLU A 123 16.68 -4.13 5.15
C GLU A 123 16.98 -3.08 4.08
N LEU A 124 18.24 -2.69 3.92
CA LEU A 124 18.65 -1.78 2.84
C LEU A 124 18.32 -2.38 1.45
N THR A 125 18.49 -3.70 1.30
CA THR A 125 18.13 -4.42 0.08
C THR A 125 16.61 -4.48 -0.13
N ARG A 126 15.85 -4.72 0.93
CA ARG A 126 14.38 -4.77 0.90
C ARG A 126 13.76 -3.40 0.54
N LEU A 127 14.39 -2.31 0.98
CA LEU A 127 13.91 -0.95 0.70
C LEU A 127 14.38 -0.41 -0.67
N LYS A 128 15.26 -1.11 -1.36
CA LYS A 128 15.75 -0.70 -2.68
C LYS A 128 14.64 -0.43 -3.70
N PRO A 129 13.57 -1.25 -3.84
CA PRO A 129 12.47 -0.94 -4.75
C PRO A 129 11.79 0.40 -4.44
N VAL A 130 11.65 0.78 -3.16
CA VAL A 130 11.10 2.08 -2.75
C VAL A 130 12.01 3.21 -3.21
N VAL A 131 13.32 3.09 -2.97
CA VAL A 131 14.34 4.05 -3.40
C VAL A 131 14.31 4.23 -4.92
N ASP A 132 14.37 3.12 -5.66
CA ASP A 132 14.42 3.13 -7.13
C ASP A 132 13.16 3.79 -7.71
N THR A 133 11.98 3.45 -7.19
CA THR A 133 10.71 4.01 -7.65
C THR A 133 10.63 5.51 -7.36
N LEU A 134 10.98 5.95 -6.14
CA LEU A 134 10.95 7.37 -5.79
C LEU A 134 11.96 8.22 -6.59
N ASN A 135 13.09 7.64 -6.99
CA ASN A 135 14.08 8.30 -7.85
C ASN A 135 13.60 8.43 -9.30
N LYS A 136 12.80 7.49 -9.79
CA LYS A 136 12.22 7.57 -11.13
C LYS A 136 11.03 8.54 -11.21
N HIS A 137 10.22 8.60 -10.16
CA HIS A 137 9.01 9.42 -10.10
C HIS A 137 9.22 10.67 -9.25
N LEU A 138 9.89 11.67 -9.82
CA LEU A 138 10.31 12.89 -9.11
C LEU A 138 9.13 13.76 -8.61
N ASN A 139 7.96 13.66 -9.26
CA ASN A 139 6.74 14.39 -8.89
C ASN A 139 5.91 13.66 -7.81
N THR A 140 6.56 12.84 -6.98
CA THR A 140 5.88 12.15 -5.88
C THR A 140 6.44 12.58 -4.54
N ARG A 141 5.62 12.46 -3.51
CA ARG A 141 6.02 12.57 -2.10
C ARG A 141 5.74 11.27 -1.39
N VAL A 142 6.42 11.04 -0.29
CA VAL A 142 6.26 9.87 0.55
C VAL A 142 6.05 10.25 2.00
N HIS A 143 5.04 9.67 2.64
CA HIS A 143 4.89 9.67 4.09
C HIS A 143 5.38 8.31 4.59
N ILE A 144 6.26 8.33 5.57
CA ILE A 144 6.83 7.15 6.20
C ILE A 144 6.23 7.03 7.58
N GLU A 145 5.47 5.97 7.82
CA GLU A 145 4.79 5.71 9.07
C GLU A 145 5.45 4.52 9.78
N GLY A 146 5.94 4.73 10.99
CA GLY A 146 6.46 3.67 11.85
C GLY A 146 5.37 3.12 12.76
N HIS A 147 5.38 1.80 12.97
CA HIS A 147 4.43 1.09 13.82
C HIS A 147 5.12 0.04 14.69
N THR A 148 4.53 -0.25 15.84
CA THR A 148 4.94 -1.32 16.75
C THR A 148 3.79 -2.31 16.97
N ASP A 149 4.08 -3.41 17.61
CA ASP A 149 3.08 -4.19 18.33
C ASP A 149 2.81 -3.56 19.71
N SER A 150 1.97 -4.20 20.53
CA SER A 150 1.59 -3.74 21.85
C SER A 150 2.55 -4.18 22.98
N ASP A 151 3.75 -4.67 22.66
CA ASP A 151 4.74 -5.01 23.68
C ASP A 151 5.49 -3.75 24.13
N GLY A 152 5.45 -3.47 25.42
CA GLY A 152 6.06 -2.30 26.03
C GLY A 152 5.04 -1.23 26.46
N SER A 153 5.52 -0.05 26.80
CA SER A 153 4.65 1.08 27.10
C SER A 153 4.33 1.90 25.87
N ASN A 154 3.15 2.54 25.82
CA ASN A 154 2.76 3.42 24.72
C ASN A 154 3.81 4.50 24.43
N ALA A 155 4.37 5.12 25.49
CA ALA A 155 5.41 6.14 25.34
C ALA A 155 6.68 5.58 24.69
N TYR A 156 7.09 4.37 25.08
CA TYR A 156 8.22 3.68 24.44
C TYR A 156 7.92 3.35 22.98
N ASN A 157 6.75 2.78 22.70
CA ASN A 157 6.31 2.41 21.35
C ASN A 157 6.16 3.62 20.44
N GLN A 158 5.66 4.75 20.97
CA GLN A 158 5.60 6.00 20.23
C GLN A 158 7.01 6.46 19.80
N GLN A 159 7.94 6.56 20.74
CA GLN A 159 9.31 6.98 20.45
C GLN A 159 10.03 6.00 19.50
N LEU A 160 9.85 4.69 19.71
CA LEU A 160 10.43 3.65 18.87
C LEU A 160 9.96 3.76 17.42
N SER A 161 8.66 3.96 17.22
CA SER A 161 8.07 4.10 15.89
C SER A 161 8.54 5.36 15.16
N GLU A 162 8.65 6.49 15.87
CA GLU A 162 9.22 7.72 15.32
C GLU A 162 10.68 7.54 14.89
N ASN A 163 11.50 6.91 15.74
CA ASN A 163 12.90 6.68 15.45
C ASN A 163 13.07 5.77 14.23
N ARG A 164 12.23 4.73 14.09
CA ARG A 164 12.21 3.85 12.93
C ARG A 164 11.86 4.61 11.65
N ALA A 165 10.80 5.42 11.67
CA ALA A 165 10.42 6.23 10.52
C ALA A 165 11.53 7.22 10.12
N LYS A 166 12.20 7.86 11.09
CA LYS A 166 13.35 8.75 10.85
C LYS A 166 14.56 8.01 10.28
N GLY A 167 14.86 6.79 10.76
CA GLY A 167 15.95 5.96 10.24
C GLY A 167 15.74 5.60 8.76
N VAL A 168 14.51 5.21 8.41
CA VAL A 168 14.12 4.94 7.02
C VAL A 168 14.21 6.22 6.17
N ALA A 169 13.73 7.35 6.67
CA ALA A 169 13.84 8.64 5.96
C ALA A 169 15.30 9.01 5.66
N LEU A 170 16.17 8.82 6.64
CA LEU A 170 17.62 9.05 6.46
C LEU A 170 18.19 8.15 5.37
N HIS A 171 17.79 6.87 5.33
CA HIS A 171 18.18 5.96 4.25
C HIS A 171 17.73 6.47 2.88
N LEU A 172 16.48 6.92 2.73
CA LEU A 172 15.98 7.47 1.47
C LEU A 172 16.77 8.73 1.06
N MET A 173 17.02 9.65 2.01
CA MET A 173 17.81 10.87 1.75
C MET A 173 19.24 10.56 1.31
N ASN A 174 19.90 9.60 1.94
CA ASN A 174 21.24 9.15 1.57
C ASN A 174 21.30 8.52 0.16
N ASN A 175 20.14 8.09 -0.36
CA ASN A 175 19.98 7.55 -1.71
C ASN A 175 19.37 8.56 -2.69
N GLY A 176 19.43 9.86 -2.40
CA GLY A 176 19.11 10.93 -3.33
C GLY A 176 17.67 11.44 -3.29
N ILE A 177 16.81 10.94 -2.40
CA ILE A 177 15.44 11.45 -2.26
C ILE A 177 15.48 12.77 -1.47
N SER A 178 14.95 13.86 -2.06
CA SER A 178 14.90 15.16 -1.38
C SER A 178 14.08 15.10 -0.09
N SER A 179 14.60 15.71 0.98
CA SER A 179 13.92 15.84 2.27
C SER A 179 12.55 16.55 2.15
N THR A 180 12.39 17.45 1.17
CA THR A 180 11.11 18.15 0.91
C THR A 180 10.00 17.23 0.43
N ARG A 181 10.36 16.05 -0.08
CA ARG A 181 9.43 15.00 -0.52
C ARG A 181 9.08 14.00 0.57
N ILE A 182 9.74 14.05 1.73
CA ILE A 182 9.61 13.05 2.79
C ILE A 182 8.92 13.66 4.00
N LYS A 183 7.94 12.95 4.55
CA LYS A 183 7.38 13.21 5.89
C LYS A 183 7.44 11.93 6.71
N THR A 184 7.69 12.06 8.02
CA THR A 184 7.78 10.93 8.94
C THR A 184 6.76 11.05 10.07
N TYR A 185 6.16 9.92 10.43
CA TYR A 185 5.20 9.81 11.53
C TYR A 185 5.49 8.54 12.32
N GLY A 186 5.40 8.61 13.65
CA GLY A 186 5.35 7.45 14.52
C GLY A 186 3.94 7.30 15.05
N TYR A 187 3.40 6.10 15.02
CA TYR A 187 2.07 5.79 15.54
C TYR A 187 2.11 4.77 16.67
N GLY A 188 3.32 4.35 17.10
CA GLY A 188 3.42 3.33 18.14
C GLY A 188 2.54 2.13 17.81
N GLU A 189 1.78 1.69 18.80
CA GLU A 189 0.81 0.59 18.71
C GLU A 189 -0.62 1.03 18.35
N ASP A 190 -0.89 2.33 18.17
CA ASP A 190 -2.24 2.88 18.04
C ASP A 190 -2.94 2.54 16.71
N ARG A 191 -2.19 2.05 15.72
CA ARG A 191 -2.73 1.69 14.39
C ARG A 191 -2.41 0.27 13.99
N PRO A 192 -2.96 -0.74 14.69
CA PRO A 192 -2.74 -2.14 14.36
C PRO A 192 -3.45 -2.51 13.05
N ILE A 193 -2.83 -3.40 12.26
CA ILE A 193 -3.43 -4.02 11.06
C ILE A 193 -3.81 -5.48 11.31
N ALA A 194 -3.37 -6.04 12.44
CA ALA A 194 -3.66 -7.41 12.85
C ALA A 194 -3.79 -7.48 14.38
N SER A 195 -4.29 -8.59 14.90
CA SER A 195 -4.47 -8.78 16.34
C SER A 195 -3.14 -8.81 17.09
N ASN A 196 -3.00 -7.97 18.11
CA ASN A 196 -1.86 -8.02 19.03
C ASN A 196 -1.91 -9.22 20.01
N SER A 197 -2.99 -10.01 20.00
CA SER A 197 -3.12 -11.20 20.86
C SER A 197 -2.37 -12.41 20.30
N THR A 198 -1.88 -12.37 19.07
CA THR A 198 -1.17 -13.48 18.43
C THR A 198 0.26 -13.06 18.03
N PRO A 199 1.24 -13.98 18.11
CA PRO A 199 2.61 -13.69 17.66
C PRO A 199 2.67 -13.26 16.19
N GLU A 200 1.85 -13.87 15.34
CA GLU A 200 1.76 -13.55 13.92
C GLU A 200 1.21 -12.14 13.69
N GLY A 201 0.12 -11.77 14.37
CA GLY A 201 -0.45 -10.42 14.28
C GLY A 201 0.49 -9.35 14.82
N LYS A 202 1.20 -9.61 15.93
CA LYS A 202 2.26 -8.73 16.41
C LYS A 202 3.35 -8.53 15.35
N ARG A 203 3.77 -9.60 14.66
CA ARG A 203 4.76 -9.51 13.58
C ARG A 203 4.29 -8.59 12.45
N GLN A 204 3.01 -8.66 12.07
CA GLN A 204 2.42 -7.79 11.06
C GLN A 204 2.34 -6.34 11.52
N ASN A 205 2.07 -6.10 12.80
CA ASN A 205 1.99 -4.76 13.38
C ASN A 205 3.36 -4.07 13.45
N ARG A 206 4.46 -4.81 13.67
CA ARG A 206 5.83 -4.27 13.59
C ARG A 206 6.21 -4.00 12.14
N ARG A 207 5.81 -2.85 11.60
CA ARG A 207 6.01 -2.49 10.20
C ARG A 207 6.41 -1.04 10.00
N VAL A 208 6.90 -0.75 8.82
CA VAL A 208 6.99 0.59 8.25
C VAL A 208 6.06 0.66 7.04
N THR A 209 5.21 1.67 7.00
CA THR A 209 4.29 1.95 5.90
C THR A 209 4.78 3.16 5.11
N PHE A 210 4.83 3.05 3.80
CA PHE A 210 5.06 4.16 2.88
C PHE A 210 3.74 4.51 2.20
N LEU A 211 3.34 5.78 2.28
CA LEU A 211 2.22 6.31 1.51
C LEU A 211 2.78 7.24 0.45
N ILE A 212 2.78 6.77 -0.80
CA ILE A 212 3.34 7.50 -1.94
C ILE A 212 2.18 8.12 -2.71
N SER A 213 2.26 9.43 -2.97
CA SER A 213 1.27 10.17 -3.76
C SER A 213 1.95 11.18 -4.68
N GLU A 214 1.24 11.62 -5.70
CA GLU A 214 1.65 12.78 -6.50
C GLU A 214 1.68 14.07 -5.66
N ILE A 215 2.56 15.01 -6.04
CA ILE A 215 2.69 16.34 -5.43
C ILE A 215 1.59 17.26 -5.93
#